data_3d72676e274afd582e065277c56169d6
#
_entry.id   3d72676e274afd582e065277c56169d6
#
_cell.length_a   1.000
_cell.length_b   1.000
_cell.length_c   1.000
_cell.angle_alpha   90.00
_cell.angle_beta   90.00
_cell.angle_gamma   90.00
#
_symmetry.space_group_name_H-M   'P 1'
#
loop_
_entity.id
_entity.type
_entity.pdbx_description
1 polymer ?
#
loop_
_entity_poly.entity_id
_entity_poly.type
_entity_poly.pdbx_seq_one_letter_code
_entity_poly.pdbx_strand_id
1 'polypeptide(L)'
;MAATIMTHLIKSVDIKENQILRYAGITGEEIPENVTELIKKCIPDYERSADYKACFLEVPVHIENETVSFDCFEIVSHNLSTLLRGCDKAILVAATLGVKTDMLIKRAEVTSKSEALILNSI
;
A
#
# COMPACT_ATOMS: atom_id res chain seq x y z
N MET A 1 -30.23 0.30 0.46
CA MET A 1 -29.63 -0.11 1.74
C MET A 1 -28.32 0.62 1.93
N ALA A 2 -28.16 1.33 3.01
CA ALA A 2 -26.90 2.06 3.28
C ALA A 2 -25.79 1.05 3.59
N ALA A 3 -24.68 1.14 2.87
CA ALA A 3 -23.51 0.34 3.13
C ALA A 3 -22.82 0.85 4.41
N THR A 4 -22.34 -0.07 5.22
CA THR A 4 -21.68 0.26 6.49
C THR A 4 -20.17 0.29 6.27
N ILE A 5 -19.53 1.41 6.59
CA ILE A 5 -18.07 1.53 6.56
C ILE A 5 -17.50 0.82 7.79
N MET A 6 -16.61 -0.13 7.56
CA MET A 6 -15.89 -0.83 8.61
C MET A 6 -14.48 -0.27 8.72
N THR A 7 -14.04 0.01 9.95
CA THR A 7 -12.69 0.51 10.22
C THR A 7 -11.87 -0.54 10.96
N HIS A 8 -10.59 -0.62 10.66
CA HIS A 8 -9.67 -1.56 11.28
C HIS A 8 -8.34 -0.89 11.60
N LEU A 9 -7.91 -1.05 12.85
CA LEU A 9 -6.60 -0.63 13.31
C LEU A 9 -5.66 -1.84 13.29
N ILE A 10 -4.59 -1.72 12.54
CA ILE A 10 -3.59 -2.78 12.39
C ILE A 10 -2.41 -2.43 13.28
N LYS A 11 -2.07 -3.31 14.23
CA LYS A 11 -1.00 -3.06 15.20
C LYS A 11 0.39 -3.22 14.59
N SER A 12 0.56 -4.18 13.70
CA SER A 12 1.84 -4.46 13.08
C SER A 12 1.64 -5.12 11.73
N VAL A 13 2.63 -4.97 10.86
CA VAL A 13 2.72 -5.62 9.57
C VAL A 13 4.03 -6.38 9.52
N ASP A 14 4.02 -7.58 8.96
CA ASP A 14 5.24 -8.37 8.76
C ASP A 14 6.05 -7.80 7.60
N ILE A 15 7.17 -7.16 7.92
CA ILE A 15 8.07 -6.55 6.95
C ILE A 15 9.17 -7.55 6.60
N LYS A 16 9.22 -7.95 5.34
CA LYS A 16 10.18 -8.95 4.85
C LYS A 16 11.30 -8.30 4.05
N GLU A 17 12.53 -8.59 4.43
CA GLU A 17 13.74 -8.05 3.79
C GLU A 17 13.82 -8.38 2.30
N ASN A 18 13.46 -9.60 1.90
CA ASN A 18 13.48 -10.00 0.50
C ASN A 18 12.50 -9.20 -0.37
N GLN A 19 11.38 -8.78 0.18
CA GLN A 19 10.43 -7.93 -0.52
C GLN A 19 10.96 -6.51 -0.67
N ILE A 20 11.64 -5.97 0.35
CA ILE A 20 12.29 -4.67 0.27
C ILE A 20 13.31 -4.65 -0.86
N LEU A 21 14.16 -5.65 -0.92
CA LEU A 21 15.17 -5.80 -1.98
C LEU A 21 14.54 -5.84 -3.37
N ARG A 22 13.45 -6.59 -3.52
CA ARG A 22 12.72 -6.70 -4.77
C ARG A 22 12.17 -5.34 -5.23
N TYR A 23 11.50 -4.60 -4.35
CA TYR A 23 10.92 -3.30 -4.68
C TYR A 23 11.97 -2.21 -4.86
N ALA A 24 13.11 -2.32 -4.20
CA ALA A 24 14.24 -1.42 -4.40
C ALA A 24 15.00 -1.67 -5.71
N GLY A 25 14.66 -2.76 -6.42
CA GLY A 25 15.33 -3.13 -7.66
C GLY A 25 16.69 -3.77 -7.46
N ILE A 26 16.98 -4.26 -6.26
CA ILE A 26 18.25 -4.93 -5.93
C ILE A 26 18.08 -6.42 -6.21
N THR A 27 18.72 -6.87 -7.29
CA THR A 27 18.69 -8.27 -7.72
C THR A 27 20.09 -8.87 -7.69
N GLY A 28 20.18 -10.18 -7.51
CA GLY A 28 21.43 -10.90 -7.50
C GLY A 28 21.56 -11.82 -6.29
N GLU A 29 22.54 -12.72 -6.33
CA GLU A 29 22.79 -13.69 -5.25
C GLU A 29 23.56 -13.07 -4.09
N GLU A 30 24.38 -12.06 -4.40
CA GLU A 30 25.16 -11.35 -3.39
C GLU A 30 24.58 -9.96 -3.15
N ILE A 31 24.15 -9.73 -1.90
CA ILE A 31 23.65 -8.43 -1.48
C ILE A 31 24.78 -7.72 -0.76
N PRO A 32 25.17 -6.48 -1.16
CA PRO A 32 26.19 -5.72 -0.46
C PRO A 32 25.85 -5.56 1.03
N GLU A 33 26.85 -5.71 1.88
CA GLU A 33 26.68 -5.62 3.34
C GLU A 33 26.12 -4.27 3.78
N ASN A 34 26.52 -3.17 3.12
CA ASN A 34 26.01 -1.84 3.40
C ASN A 34 24.50 -1.72 3.14
N VAL A 35 23.95 -2.46 2.17
CA VAL A 35 22.51 -2.49 1.89
C VAL A 35 21.77 -3.23 3.00
N THR A 36 22.30 -4.37 3.44
CA THR A 36 21.72 -5.13 4.54
C THR A 36 21.69 -4.32 5.83
N GLU A 37 22.75 -3.62 6.14
CA GLU A 37 22.84 -2.74 7.32
C GLU A 37 21.83 -1.60 7.23
N LEU A 38 21.68 -1.01 6.04
CA LEU A 38 20.73 0.07 5.81
C LEU A 38 19.28 -0.40 6.00
N ILE A 39 18.95 -1.58 5.51
CA ILE A 39 17.63 -2.19 5.73
C ILE A 39 17.38 -2.42 7.21
N LYS A 40 18.33 -2.97 7.94
CA LYS A 40 18.23 -3.20 9.39
C LYS A 40 18.05 -1.91 10.18
N LYS A 41 18.59 -0.81 9.68
CA LYS A 41 18.41 0.53 10.27
C LYS A 41 17.01 1.09 9.96
N CYS A 42 16.56 0.96 8.72
CA CYS A 42 15.32 1.56 8.25
C CYS A 42 14.05 0.89 8.80
N ILE A 43 14.06 -0.42 8.95
CA ILE A 43 12.87 -1.16 9.42
C ILE A 43 12.39 -0.67 10.80
N PRO A 44 13.24 -0.58 11.84
CA PRO A 44 12.79 -0.07 13.14
C PRO A 44 12.27 1.36 13.10
N ASP A 45 12.91 2.23 12.32
CA ASP A 45 12.47 3.62 12.17
C ASP A 45 11.10 3.70 11.50
N TYR A 46 10.88 2.89 10.47
CA TYR A 46 9.61 2.78 9.80
C TYR A 46 8.51 2.25 10.73
N GLU A 47 8.77 1.17 11.45
CA GLU A 47 7.82 0.57 12.40
C GLU A 47 7.40 1.56 13.50
N ARG A 48 8.34 2.35 14.01
CA ARG A 48 8.04 3.38 15.02
C ARG A 48 7.19 4.52 14.48
N SER A 49 7.36 4.86 13.21
CA SER A 49 6.62 5.96 12.57
C SER A 49 5.25 5.53 12.06
N ALA A 50 5.05 4.26 11.73
CA ALA A 50 3.87 3.78 11.07
C ALA A 50 2.66 3.73 11.99
N ASP A 51 1.52 4.18 11.47
CA ASP A 51 0.21 4.11 12.10
C ASP A 51 -0.75 3.54 11.06
N TYR A 52 -0.86 2.20 11.07
CA TYR A 52 -1.63 1.47 10.07
C TYR A 52 -3.12 1.56 10.35
N LYS A 53 -3.86 2.14 9.44
CA LYS A 53 -5.31 2.20 9.48
C LYS A 53 -5.89 1.80 8.14
N ALA A 54 -6.99 1.09 8.17
CA ALA A 54 -7.74 0.76 6.97
C ALA A 54 -9.22 0.91 7.23
N CYS A 55 -9.96 1.32 6.22
CA CYS A 55 -11.41 1.24 6.22
C CYS A 55 -11.85 0.54 4.93
N PHE A 56 -12.95 -0.15 4.99
CA PHE A 56 -13.50 -0.85 3.85
C PHE A 56 -15.01 -0.84 3.83
N LEU A 57 -15.55 -0.98 2.64
CA LEU A 57 -16.96 -0.89 2.36
C LEU A 57 -17.33 -1.94 1.31
N GLU A 58 -18.28 -2.79 1.63
CA GLU A 58 -18.86 -3.71 0.64
C GLU A 58 -19.93 -2.97 -0.14
N VAL A 59 -19.83 -2.99 -1.47
CA VAL A 59 -20.78 -2.31 -2.37
C VAL A 59 -21.22 -3.25 -3.48
N PRO A 60 -22.48 -3.12 -3.94
CA PRO A 60 -22.93 -3.82 -5.14
C PRO A 60 -22.22 -3.28 -6.37
N VAL A 61 -21.99 -4.13 -7.36
CA VAL A 61 -21.35 -3.78 -8.62
C VAL A 61 -22.29 -4.10 -9.77
N HIS A 62 -22.48 -3.14 -10.65
CA HIS A 62 -23.19 -3.33 -11.91
C HIS A 62 -22.30 -2.84 -13.05
N ILE A 63 -22.14 -3.69 -14.07
CA ILE A 63 -21.29 -3.37 -15.22
C ILE A 63 -22.16 -3.31 -16.47
N GLU A 64 -22.07 -2.20 -17.18
CA GLU A 64 -22.70 -1.99 -18.46
C GLU A 64 -21.67 -1.42 -19.43
N ASN A 65 -21.25 -2.22 -20.42
CA ASN A 65 -20.14 -1.90 -21.32
C ASN A 65 -18.84 -1.65 -20.52
N GLU A 66 -18.30 -0.43 -20.57
CA GLU A 66 -17.11 -0.03 -19.80
C GLU A 66 -17.44 0.80 -18.57
N THR A 67 -18.71 0.97 -18.26
CA THR A 67 -19.16 1.69 -17.08
C THR A 67 -19.35 0.71 -15.91
N VAL A 68 -18.64 0.96 -14.84
CA VAL A 68 -18.77 0.21 -13.59
C VAL A 68 -19.50 1.09 -12.59
N SER A 69 -20.71 0.66 -12.19
CA SER A 69 -21.53 1.38 -11.22
C SER A 69 -21.40 0.72 -9.85
N PHE A 70 -21.01 1.51 -8.88
CA PHE A 70 -21.10 1.17 -7.46
C PHE A 70 -22.33 1.87 -6.88
N ASP A 71 -22.65 1.60 -5.66
CA ASP A 71 -23.88 2.12 -5.05
C ASP A 71 -23.97 3.67 -5.09
N CYS A 72 -22.85 4.35 -4.95
CA CYS A 72 -22.80 5.80 -4.80
C CYS A 72 -22.08 6.54 -5.93
N PHE A 73 -21.44 5.85 -6.87
CA PHE A 73 -20.69 6.48 -7.96
C PHE A 73 -20.46 5.52 -9.13
N GLU A 74 -20.05 6.08 -10.26
CA GLU A 74 -19.75 5.33 -11.48
C GLU A 74 -18.35 5.67 -11.96
N ILE A 75 -17.68 4.69 -12.57
CA ILE A 75 -16.38 4.86 -13.20
C ILE A 75 -16.44 4.25 -14.59
N VAL A 76 -15.99 5.02 -15.59
CA VAL A 76 -15.80 4.50 -16.95
C VAL A 76 -14.36 4.01 -17.06
N SER A 77 -14.17 2.73 -17.13
CA SER A 77 -12.85 2.11 -17.21
C SER A 77 -12.94 0.75 -17.88
N HIS A 78 -12.19 0.59 -18.96
CA HIS A 78 -12.08 -0.70 -19.63
C HIS A 78 -11.45 -1.76 -18.72
N ASN A 79 -10.34 -1.42 -18.09
CA ASN A 79 -9.61 -2.35 -17.23
C ASN A 79 -10.43 -2.78 -16.00
N LEU A 80 -11.07 -1.83 -15.35
CA LEU A 80 -11.89 -2.12 -14.17
C LEU A 80 -13.13 -2.95 -14.53
N SER A 81 -13.79 -2.63 -15.64
CA SER A 81 -14.95 -3.39 -16.12
C SER A 81 -14.58 -4.83 -16.47
N THR A 82 -13.41 -5.05 -17.05
CA THR A 82 -12.89 -6.38 -17.35
C THR A 82 -12.55 -7.16 -16.08
N LEU A 83 -11.89 -6.49 -15.12
CA LEU A 83 -11.50 -7.11 -13.86
C LEU A 83 -12.70 -7.56 -13.03
N LEU A 84 -13.75 -6.74 -12.97
CA LEU A 84 -14.92 -6.99 -12.14
C LEU A 84 -16.04 -7.74 -12.87
N ARG A 85 -15.84 -8.12 -14.12
CA ARG A 85 -16.85 -8.84 -14.88
C ARG A 85 -17.17 -10.17 -14.21
N GLY A 86 -18.49 -10.43 -14.01
CA GLY A 86 -18.95 -11.61 -13.28
C GLY A 86 -19.06 -11.42 -11.78
N CYS A 87 -18.61 -10.29 -11.26
CA CYS A 87 -18.75 -9.94 -9.84
C CYS A 87 -20.05 -9.16 -9.64
N ASP A 88 -20.78 -9.46 -8.59
CA ASP A 88 -21.97 -8.73 -8.17
C ASP A 88 -21.72 -7.81 -6.97
N LYS A 89 -20.57 -7.96 -6.33
CA LYS A 89 -20.12 -7.15 -5.19
C LYS A 89 -18.62 -6.85 -5.27
N ALA A 90 -18.22 -5.73 -4.69
CA ALA A 90 -16.82 -5.36 -4.52
C ALA A 90 -16.60 -4.83 -3.11
N ILE A 91 -15.37 -4.93 -2.65
CA ILE A 91 -14.93 -4.31 -1.40
C ILE A 91 -14.03 -3.15 -1.76
N LEU A 92 -14.45 -1.95 -1.41
CA LEU A 92 -13.64 -0.74 -1.54
C LEU A 92 -12.81 -0.59 -0.27
N VAL A 93 -11.51 -0.39 -0.44
CA VAL A 93 -10.57 -0.31 0.66
C VAL A 93 -9.80 1.00 0.56
N ALA A 94 -9.67 1.70 1.69
CA ALA A 94 -8.74 2.80 1.85
C ALA A 94 -7.82 2.47 3.03
N ALA A 95 -6.53 2.63 2.82
CA ALA A 95 -5.54 2.34 3.85
C ALA A 95 -4.52 3.47 3.94
N THR A 96 -3.96 3.67 5.11
CA THR A 96 -2.94 4.68 5.36
C THR A 96 -1.85 4.13 6.28
N LEU A 97 -0.65 4.62 6.10
CA LEU A 97 0.49 4.38 7.00
C LEU A 97 0.64 5.50 8.05
N GLY A 98 -0.16 6.56 7.92
CA GLY A 98 -0.08 7.72 8.79
C GLY A 98 0.90 8.78 8.29
N VAL A 99 0.78 9.96 8.85
CA VAL A 99 1.56 11.15 8.44
C VAL A 99 3.04 11.04 8.84
N LYS A 100 3.33 10.40 9.96
CA LYS A 100 4.71 10.29 10.47
C LYS A 100 5.62 9.50 9.53
N THR A 101 5.12 8.45 8.90
CA THR A 101 5.87 7.67 7.91
C THR A 101 6.18 8.52 6.68
N ASP A 102 5.20 9.28 6.18
CA ASP A 102 5.41 10.19 5.05
C ASP A 102 6.48 11.23 5.37
N MET A 103 6.47 11.79 6.57
CA MET A 103 7.48 12.74 7.04
C MET A 103 8.87 12.10 7.15
N LEU A 104 8.96 10.87 7.61
CA LEU A 104 10.21 10.11 7.70
C LEU A 104 10.83 9.94 6.31
N ILE A 105 10.04 9.54 5.33
CA ILE A 105 10.49 9.35 3.95
C ILE A 105 10.93 10.68 3.34
N LYS A 106 10.16 11.72 3.49
CA LYS A 106 10.49 13.06 2.96
C LYS A 106 11.77 13.61 3.56
N ARG A 107 12.00 13.39 4.85
CA ARG A 107 13.26 13.77 5.51
C ARG A 107 14.44 13.00 4.93
N ALA A 108 14.28 11.71 4.72
CA ALA A 108 15.31 10.87 4.12
C ALA A 108 15.63 11.28 2.68
N GLU A 109 14.67 11.72 1.90
CA GLU A 109 14.88 12.21 0.52
C GLU A 109 15.86 13.39 0.46
N VAL A 110 15.90 14.20 1.51
CA VAL A 110 16.80 15.35 1.62
C VAL A 110 18.17 14.96 2.19
N THR A 111 18.21 14.04 3.16
CA THR A 111 19.42 13.70 3.92
C THR A 111 20.17 12.48 3.42
N SER A 112 19.46 11.49 2.89
CA SER A 112 20.04 10.24 2.40
C SER A 112 19.13 9.58 1.38
N LYS A 113 19.46 9.69 0.11
CA LYS A 113 18.69 9.08 -0.97
C LYS A 113 18.64 7.55 -0.87
N SER A 114 19.68 6.93 -0.35
CA SER A 114 19.71 5.49 -0.13
C SER A 114 18.69 5.04 0.91
N GLU A 115 18.59 5.77 2.02
CA GLU A 115 17.56 5.51 3.04
C GLU A 115 16.15 5.74 2.48
N ALA A 116 15.95 6.80 1.70
CA ALA A 116 14.67 7.07 1.05
C ALA A 116 14.25 5.94 0.12
N LEU A 117 15.17 5.39 -0.66
CA LEU A 117 14.90 4.25 -1.53
C LEU A 117 14.42 3.03 -0.73
N ILE A 118 15.11 2.70 0.35
CA ILE A 118 14.75 1.57 1.20
C ILE A 118 13.40 1.81 1.88
N LEU A 119 13.18 2.98 2.45
CA LEU A 119 11.91 3.32 3.11
C LEU A 119 10.72 3.27 2.14
N ASN A 120 10.90 3.73 0.91
CA ASN A 120 9.85 3.65 -0.11
C ASN A 120 9.60 2.21 -0.61
N SER A 121 10.50 1.29 -0.31
CA SER A 121 10.40 -0.11 -0.73
C SER A 121 9.80 -1.01 0.36
N ILE A 122 9.56 -0.49 1.54
CA ILE A 122 8.86 -1.18 2.62
C ILE A 122 7.36 -1.11 2.38
#